data_d1a5b6a347440a27d20bf91f759e4632
#
_entry.id   d1a5b6a347440a27d20bf91f759e4632
#
_cell.length_a   1.000
_cell.length_b   1.000
_cell.length_c   1.000
_cell.angle_alpha   90.00
_cell.angle_beta   90.00
_cell.angle_gamma   90.00
#
_symmetry.space_group_name_H-M   'P 1'
#
loop_
_entity.id
_entity.type
_entity.pdbx_description
1 polymer ?
#
loop_
_entity_poly.entity_id
_entity_poly.type
_entity_poly.pdbx_seq_one_letter_code
_entity_poly.pdbx_strand_id
1 'polypeptide(L)'
;TVYGLNRIQATTDAYLGLPVDVLGTEHIVLGWPDLMGQLRSEFAVLATEDGTDVTYVPKAKTTSGTEIGVATTTTLNAGEALPVASLNGDLSGSVVTSTKPVAVFGGHECAFVPDDNTWACDHLVEQIPSTSTWGKEFLTVPLKTRSGGDTFRMIASEDATTVSVNGAAVATLDRGQVHQMSIDGKST
;
A
#
# COMPACT_ATOMS: atom_id res chain seq x y z
N THR A 1 14.86 15.67 2.64
CA THR A 1 14.33 14.33 3.02
C THR A 1 13.53 14.50 4.30
N VAL A 2 12.32 13.97 4.34
CA VAL A 2 11.43 13.98 5.51
C VAL A 2 11.09 12.54 5.84
N TYR A 3 11.14 12.19 7.11
CA TYR A 3 10.67 10.90 7.62
C TYR A 3 9.51 11.14 8.57
N GLY A 4 8.43 10.39 8.41
CA GLY A 4 7.35 10.29 9.38
C GLY A 4 7.58 9.08 10.28
N LEU A 5 7.27 9.22 11.56
CA LEU A 5 7.29 8.12 12.53
C LEU A 5 5.92 8.01 13.19
N ASN A 6 5.27 6.88 12.99
CA ASN A 6 4.01 6.56 13.63
C ASN A 6 4.24 5.65 14.84
N ARG A 7 3.40 5.80 15.85
CA ARG A 7 3.43 4.96 17.05
C ARG A 7 2.01 4.63 17.50
N ILE A 8 1.74 3.34 17.68
CA ILE A 8 0.52 2.81 18.28
C ILE A 8 0.94 1.93 19.47
N GLN A 9 0.58 2.30 20.69
CA GLN A 9 0.88 1.56 21.93
C GLN A 9 2.28 0.92 21.95
N ALA A 10 2.42 -0.33 21.52
CA ALA A 10 3.64 -1.14 21.58
C ALA A 10 4.35 -1.33 20.25
N THR A 11 3.88 -0.70 19.18
CA THR A 11 4.44 -0.84 17.83
C THR A 11 4.70 0.53 17.18
N THR A 12 5.69 0.59 16.32
CA THR A 12 6.09 1.80 15.60
C THR A 12 6.49 1.44 14.18
N ASP A 13 6.18 2.32 13.24
CA ASP A 13 6.71 2.26 11.89
C ASP A 13 7.10 3.65 11.40
N ALA A 14 7.92 3.71 10.36
CA ALA A 14 8.41 4.95 9.79
C ALA A 14 8.34 4.90 8.26
N TYR A 15 7.98 6.00 7.65
CA TYR A 15 7.93 6.13 6.20
C TYR A 15 8.78 7.28 5.69
N LEU A 16 9.21 7.19 4.44
CA LEU A 16 9.85 8.28 3.71
C LEU A 16 8.77 9.20 3.12
N GLY A 17 8.73 10.45 3.56
CA GLY A 17 7.86 11.47 2.96
C GLY A 17 8.33 11.85 1.56
N LEU A 18 7.49 11.61 0.55
CA LEU A 18 7.74 12.03 -0.81
C LEU A 18 7.43 13.53 -0.98
N PRO A 19 8.28 14.29 -1.69
CA PRO A 19 8.04 15.71 -1.93
C PRO A 19 6.84 15.93 -2.86
N VAL A 20 6.20 17.10 -2.75
CA VAL A 20 4.96 17.42 -3.47
C VAL A 20 5.14 17.35 -5.00
N ASP A 21 6.32 17.67 -5.51
CA ASP A 21 6.63 17.69 -6.95
C ASP A 21 6.76 16.29 -7.59
N VAL A 22 6.76 15.21 -6.80
CA VAL A 22 6.72 13.82 -7.30
C VAL A 22 5.38 13.13 -7.03
N LEU A 23 4.41 13.83 -6.46
CA LEU A 23 3.06 13.31 -6.29
C LEU A 23 2.36 13.21 -7.65
N GLY A 24 1.34 12.36 -7.71
CA GLY A 24 0.56 12.16 -8.93
C GLY A 24 -0.93 12.07 -8.65
N THR A 25 -1.66 11.76 -9.70
CA THR A 25 -3.13 11.70 -9.68
C THR A 25 -3.69 10.29 -9.75
N GLU A 26 -2.83 9.27 -9.85
CA GLU A 26 -3.24 7.87 -9.84
C GLU A 26 -2.31 7.03 -8.95
N HIS A 27 -2.91 6.25 -8.07
CA HIS A 27 -2.21 5.36 -7.14
C HIS A 27 -2.92 4.01 -7.06
N ILE A 28 -2.17 2.96 -6.83
CA ILE A 28 -2.70 1.65 -6.46
C ILE A 28 -2.20 1.35 -5.05
N VAL A 29 -3.14 1.15 -4.13
CA VAL A 29 -2.85 0.93 -2.72
C VAL A 29 -2.13 -0.40 -2.53
N LEU A 30 -1.12 -0.42 -1.70
CA LEU A 30 -0.49 -1.63 -1.17
C LEU A 30 -0.49 -1.52 0.35
N GLY A 31 -1.07 -2.50 1.00
CA GLY A 31 -1.16 -2.62 2.45
C GLY A 31 -1.01 -4.09 2.85
N TRP A 32 -1.74 -4.51 3.89
CA TRP A 32 -1.74 -5.87 4.40
C TRP A 32 -3.18 -6.33 4.62
N PRO A 33 -3.50 -7.65 4.47
CA PRO A 33 -4.85 -8.15 4.73
C PRO A 33 -5.32 -7.92 6.16
N ASP A 34 -6.60 -7.56 6.31
CA ASP A 34 -7.25 -7.54 7.62
C ASP A 34 -7.18 -8.91 8.28
N LEU A 35 -6.88 -8.93 9.56
CA LEU A 35 -6.90 -10.13 10.37
C LEU A 35 -8.09 -10.13 11.33
N MET A 36 -8.94 -11.12 11.20
CA MET A 36 -10.07 -11.39 12.12
C MET A 36 -11.16 -10.30 12.13
N GLY A 37 -11.20 -9.37 11.17
CA GLY A 37 -12.14 -8.26 11.13
C GLY A 37 -11.91 -7.19 12.20
N GLN A 38 -10.74 -7.19 12.84
CA GLN A 38 -10.41 -6.31 13.96
C GLN A 38 -9.12 -5.51 13.73
N LEU A 39 -8.13 -6.12 13.06
CA LEU A 39 -6.88 -5.48 12.68
C LEU A 39 -6.94 -5.15 11.20
N ARG A 40 -7.13 -3.89 10.87
CA ARG A 40 -7.65 -3.46 9.58
C ARG A 40 -6.56 -3.17 8.57
N SER A 41 -6.82 -3.59 7.32
CA SER A 41 -6.17 -3.02 6.14
C SER A 41 -6.65 -1.59 5.97
N GLU A 42 -5.74 -0.66 5.70
CA GLU A 42 -6.11 0.76 5.61
C GLU A 42 -5.28 1.53 4.60
N PHE A 43 -5.84 2.64 4.14
CA PHE A 43 -5.11 3.68 3.41
C PHE A 43 -5.68 5.06 3.75
N ALA A 44 -4.89 6.09 3.48
CA ALA A 44 -5.33 7.46 3.58
C ALA A 44 -4.88 8.26 2.35
N VAL A 45 -5.71 9.23 1.94
CA VAL A 45 -5.40 10.17 0.87
C VAL A 45 -5.35 11.57 1.46
N LEU A 46 -4.25 12.30 1.24
CA LEU A 46 -4.06 13.68 1.68
C LEU A 46 -4.03 14.62 0.48
N ALA A 47 -4.91 15.60 0.44
CA ALA A 47 -4.91 16.62 -0.57
C ALA A 47 -3.87 17.72 -0.26
N THR A 48 -3.15 18.17 -1.30
CA THR A 48 -2.17 19.26 -1.21
C THR A 48 -2.72 20.59 -1.72
N GLU A 49 -3.89 20.57 -2.36
CA GLU A 49 -4.55 21.73 -2.95
C GLU A 49 -6.05 21.71 -2.65
N ASP A 50 -6.65 22.91 -2.54
CA ASP A 50 -8.09 23.07 -2.33
C ASP A 50 -8.91 22.55 -3.53
N GLY A 51 -10.10 22.02 -3.26
CA GLY A 51 -11.02 21.55 -4.28
C GLY A 51 -10.44 20.40 -5.11
N THR A 52 -9.77 19.45 -4.45
CA THR A 52 -9.26 18.22 -5.07
C THR A 52 -10.34 17.14 -4.97
N ASP A 53 -10.89 16.71 -6.10
CA ASP A 53 -11.78 15.54 -6.11
C ASP A 53 -10.92 14.27 -6.07
N VAL A 54 -11.19 13.43 -5.08
CA VAL A 54 -10.55 12.13 -4.88
C VAL A 54 -11.59 11.05 -5.09
N THR A 55 -11.34 10.15 -6.04
CA THR A 55 -12.17 8.97 -6.28
C THR A 55 -11.38 7.72 -5.92
N TYR A 56 -11.97 6.81 -5.13
CA TYR A 56 -11.37 5.51 -4.88
C TYR A 56 -12.31 4.36 -5.24
N VAL A 57 -11.73 3.25 -5.68
CA VAL A 57 -12.43 1.99 -5.98
C VAL A 57 -11.81 0.90 -5.08
N PRO A 58 -12.49 0.48 -4.01
CA PRO A 58 -11.91 -0.43 -3.03
C PRO A 58 -11.90 -1.89 -3.48
N LYS A 59 -10.88 -2.63 -3.06
CA LYS A 59 -10.77 -4.11 -3.25
C LYS A 59 -11.39 -4.91 -2.10
N ALA A 60 -11.71 -4.25 -0.99
CA ALA A 60 -12.44 -4.84 0.13
C ALA A 60 -13.58 -3.89 0.54
N LYS A 61 -14.64 -4.43 1.14
CA LYS A 61 -15.71 -3.60 1.72
C LYS A 61 -15.14 -2.71 2.81
N THR A 62 -15.49 -1.42 2.77
CA THR A 62 -14.98 -0.43 3.73
C THR A 62 -15.86 -0.30 4.96
N THR A 63 -15.28 0.22 6.05
CA THR A 63 -16.04 0.55 7.28
C THR A 63 -17.06 1.66 7.08
N SER A 64 -16.87 2.53 6.08
CA SER A 64 -17.86 3.54 5.67
C SER A 64 -19.03 2.97 4.85
N GLY A 65 -19.00 1.68 4.53
CA GLY A 65 -20.05 0.98 3.80
C GLY A 65 -19.88 0.97 2.28
N THR A 66 -18.76 1.44 1.73
CA THR A 66 -18.48 1.32 0.30
C THR A 66 -18.24 -0.14 -0.06
N GLU A 67 -18.99 -0.64 -1.04
CA GLU A 67 -18.86 -2.01 -1.54
C GLU A 67 -17.65 -2.17 -2.47
N ILE A 68 -17.17 -3.41 -2.60
CA ILE A 68 -16.05 -3.77 -3.48
C ILE A 68 -16.35 -3.33 -4.92
N GLY A 69 -15.39 -2.66 -5.55
CA GLY A 69 -15.48 -2.22 -6.93
C GLY A 69 -16.38 -1.01 -7.17
N VAL A 70 -16.98 -0.45 -6.13
CA VAL A 70 -17.85 0.73 -6.25
C VAL A 70 -17.02 2.01 -6.09
N ALA A 71 -16.99 2.83 -7.15
CA ALA A 71 -16.31 4.12 -7.10
C ALA A 71 -17.01 5.09 -6.14
N THR A 72 -16.23 5.72 -5.28
CA THR A 72 -16.70 6.74 -4.32
C THR A 72 -15.82 7.99 -4.46
N THR A 73 -16.45 9.15 -4.60
CA THR A 73 -15.76 10.44 -4.78
C THR A 73 -16.02 11.36 -3.58
N THR A 74 -14.97 12.04 -3.13
CA THR A 74 -15.01 13.05 -2.09
C THR A 74 -14.14 14.23 -2.50
N THR A 75 -14.60 15.46 -2.31
CA THR A 75 -13.79 16.66 -2.51
C THR A 75 -13.06 17.01 -1.23
N LEU A 76 -11.76 17.24 -1.33
CA LEU A 76 -10.87 17.62 -0.22
C LEU A 76 -10.23 18.97 -0.48
N ASN A 77 -9.95 19.72 0.58
CA ASN A 77 -9.12 20.92 0.55
C ASN A 77 -7.69 20.61 0.99
N ALA A 78 -6.77 21.53 0.76
CA ALA A 78 -5.37 21.40 1.17
C ALA A 78 -5.24 21.07 2.66
N GLY A 79 -4.51 20.00 2.97
CA GLY A 79 -4.33 19.50 4.34
C GLY A 79 -5.45 18.60 4.86
N GLU A 80 -6.55 18.43 4.13
CA GLU A 80 -7.59 17.47 4.48
C GLU A 80 -7.21 16.05 4.06
N ALA A 81 -7.57 15.07 4.90
CA ALA A 81 -7.29 13.67 4.67
C ALA A 81 -8.58 12.83 4.62
N LEU A 82 -8.61 11.87 3.70
CA LEU A 82 -9.64 10.84 3.58
C LEU A 82 -9.08 9.50 4.07
N PRO A 83 -9.36 9.08 5.32
CA PRO A 83 -9.00 7.74 5.79
C PRO A 83 -10.01 6.70 5.31
N VAL A 84 -9.51 5.54 4.86
CA VAL A 84 -10.30 4.39 4.43
C VAL A 84 -9.77 3.14 5.09
N ALA A 85 -10.64 2.41 5.80
CA ALA A 85 -10.30 1.15 6.44
C ALA A 85 -11.21 0.02 5.94
N SER A 86 -10.70 -1.20 5.86
CA SER A 86 -11.49 -2.38 5.51
C SER A 86 -12.47 -2.73 6.65
N LEU A 87 -13.64 -3.21 6.29
CA LEU A 87 -14.51 -3.91 7.23
C LEU A 87 -13.97 -5.32 7.48
N ASN A 88 -13.42 -5.94 6.43
CA ASN A 88 -12.66 -7.18 6.39
C ASN A 88 -11.90 -7.25 5.06
N GLY A 89 -10.90 -8.11 4.94
CA GLY A 89 -10.14 -8.33 3.70
C GLY A 89 -8.98 -7.36 3.48
N ASP A 90 -8.47 -7.32 2.26
CA ASP A 90 -7.27 -6.58 1.86
C ASP A 90 -7.63 -5.41 0.94
N LEU A 91 -7.27 -4.20 1.33
CA LEU A 91 -7.43 -3.01 0.48
C LEU A 91 -6.31 -2.87 -0.56
N SER A 92 -5.30 -3.74 -0.54
CA SER A 92 -4.28 -3.77 -1.60
C SER A 92 -4.93 -3.99 -2.97
N GLY A 93 -4.50 -3.20 -3.95
CA GLY A 93 -5.11 -3.16 -5.28
C GLY A 93 -6.27 -2.17 -5.42
N SER A 94 -6.71 -1.52 -4.34
CA SER A 94 -7.64 -0.40 -4.45
C SER A 94 -7.01 0.71 -5.29
N VAL A 95 -7.79 1.27 -6.22
CA VAL A 95 -7.32 2.33 -7.10
C VAL A 95 -7.80 3.67 -6.55
N VAL A 96 -6.89 4.63 -6.47
CA VAL A 96 -7.16 6.02 -6.10
C VAL A 96 -6.83 6.90 -7.29
N THR A 97 -7.78 7.73 -7.72
CA THR A 97 -7.57 8.76 -8.73
C THR A 97 -8.00 10.12 -8.18
N SER A 98 -7.37 11.18 -8.66
CA SER A 98 -7.69 12.54 -8.23
C SER A 98 -7.56 13.57 -9.35
N THR A 99 -8.23 14.71 -9.18
CA THR A 99 -8.16 15.83 -10.14
C THR A 99 -6.87 16.64 -10.02
N LYS A 100 -6.19 16.55 -8.87
CA LYS A 100 -4.91 17.20 -8.56
C LYS A 100 -3.99 16.23 -7.84
N PRO A 101 -2.66 16.44 -7.83
CA PRO A 101 -1.73 15.56 -7.14
C PRO A 101 -2.06 15.39 -5.65
N VAL A 102 -2.03 14.14 -5.17
CA VAL A 102 -2.32 13.78 -3.78
C VAL A 102 -1.22 12.89 -3.20
N ALA A 103 -1.06 12.90 -1.89
CA ALA A 103 -0.29 11.90 -1.19
C ALA A 103 -1.20 10.75 -0.76
N VAL A 104 -0.79 9.52 -1.04
CA VAL A 104 -1.50 8.30 -0.63
C VAL A 104 -0.61 7.50 0.29
N PHE A 105 -1.16 7.05 1.41
CA PHE A 105 -0.48 6.19 2.39
C PHE A 105 -1.21 4.87 2.47
N GLY A 106 -0.50 3.77 2.31
CA GLY A 106 -1.01 2.43 2.55
C GLY A 106 -0.48 1.90 3.86
N GLY A 107 -1.27 1.06 4.52
CA GLY A 107 -0.87 0.55 5.81
C GLY A 107 -1.77 -0.53 6.39
N HIS A 108 -1.50 -0.82 7.67
CA HIS A 108 -2.26 -1.76 8.46
C HIS A 108 -2.14 -1.41 9.94
N GLU A 109 -3.23 -1.51 10.67
CA GLU A 109 -3.26 -1.19 12.09
C GLU A 109 -2.25 -2.03 12.89
N CYS A 110 -2.23 -3.36 12.68
CA CYS A 110 -1.26 -4.27 13.29
C CYS A 110 -1.16 -5.57 12.46
N ALA A 111 -0.18 -5.66 11.56
CA ALA A 111 0.00 -6.76 10.63
C ALA A 111 0.89 -7.87 11.20
N PHE A 112 0.49 -9.13 11.00
CA PHE A 112 1.33 -10.29 11.22
C PHE A 112 2.06 -10.63 9.91
N VAL A 113 3.39 -10.53 9.89
CA VAL A 113 4.22 -10.75 8.70
C VAL A 113 5.15 -11.94 8.91
N PRO A 114 5.15 -12.94 8.02
CA PRO A 114 4.48 -13.04 6.72
C PRO A 114 3.01 -13.46 6.78
N ASP A 115 2.52 -13.96 7.89
CA ASP A 115 1.16 -14.48 8.06
C ASP A 115 0.76 -14.55 9.55
N ASP A 116 -0.47 -14.98 9.85
CA ASP A 116 -1.07 -15.08 11.18
C ASP A 116 -0.47 -16.16 12.11
N ASN A 117 0.44 -17.00 11.59
CA ASN A 117 1.21 -17.92 12.42
C ASN A 117 2.42 -17.25 13.07
N THR A 118 2.75 -16.03 12.65
CA THR A 118 3.90 -15.27 13.16
C THR A 118 3.47 -14.47 14.39
N TRP A 119 4.13 -14.70 15.54
CA TRP A 119 3.95 -13.86 16.72
C TRP A 119 4.95 -12.69 16.65
N ALA A 120 4.59 -11.50 16.84
CA ALA A 120 3.54 -10.61 17.12
C ALA A 120 3.24 -9.73 15.89
N CYS A 121 2.17 -8.89 15.94
CA CYS A 121 1.89 -7.94 14.89
C CYS A 121 2.60 -6.60 15.07
N ASP A 122 2.84 -5.89 13.95
CA ASP A 122 3.35 -4.52 13.93
C ASP A 122 2.51 -3.60 13.03
N HIS A 123 2.46 -2.32 13.41
CA HIS A 123 1.89 -1.27 12.55
C HIS A 123 2.70 -1.14 11.27
N LEU A 124 2.02 -0.98 10.15
CA LEU A 124 2.66 -0.73 8.85
C LEU A 124 2.15 0.59 8.28
N VAL A 125 3.05 1.40 7.77
CA VAL A 125 2.73 2.61 7.02
C VAL A 125 3.80 2.92 5.98
N GLU A 126 3.38 3.23 4.75
CA GLU A 126 4.28 3.70 3.69
C GLU A 126 3.54 4.70 2.80
N GLN A 127 4.24 5.75 2.37
CA GLN A 127 3.71 6.64 1.34
C GLN A 127 3.84 5.97 -0.02
N ILE A 128 2.71 5.71 -0.66
CA ILE A 128 2.62 5.00 -1.93
C ILE A 128 2.98 5.96 -3.08
N PRO A 129 4.02 5.69 -3.87
CA PRO A 129 4.32 6.51 -5.05
C PRO A 129 3.22 6.38 -6.10
N SER A 130 3.02 7.44 -6.90
CA SER A 130 2.12 7.43 -8.04
C SER A 130 2.54 6.37 -9.07
N THR A 131 1.57 5.72 -9.72
CA THR A 131 1.81 4.71 -10.76
C THR A 131 2.70 5.21 -11.90
N SER A 132 2.67 6.51 -12.18
CA SER A 132 3.51 7.16 -13.20
C SER A 132 5.01 7.15 -12.88
N THR A 133 5.38 6.91 -11.61
CA THR A 133 6.78 6.88 -11.15
C THR A 133 7.32 5.48 -10.93
N TRP A 134 6.49 4.45 -11.15
CA TRP A 134 6.90 3.07 -10.92
C TRP A 134 7.95 2.60 -11.92
N GLY A 135 8.93 1.84 -11.42
CA GLY A 135 9.95 1.18 -12.22
C GLY A 135 9.55 -0.25 -12.61
N LYS A 136 10.37 -0.85 -13.47
CA LYS A 136 10.22 -2.25 -13.91
C LYS A 136 11.33 -3.16 -13.37
N GLU A 137 12.35 -2.59 -12.72
CA GLU A 137 13.48 -3.32 -12.17
C GLU A 137 13.78 -2.80 -10.77
N PHE A 138 13.92 -3.70 -9.83
CA PHE A 138 14.14 -3.40 -8.42
C PHE A 138 15.26 -4.30 -7.88
N LEU A 139 16.08 -3.75 -7.00
CA LEU A 139 17.12 -4.50 -6.30
C LEU A 139 16.72 -4.67 -4.84
N THR A 140 16.68 -5.92 -4.38
CA THR A 140 16.49 -6.23 -2.96
C THR A 140 17.81 -6.62 -2.31
N VAL A 141 17.95 -6.29 -1.02
CA VAL A 141 19.06 -6.75 -0.19
C VAL A 141 18.51 -7.28 1.14
N PRO A 142 19.03 -8.40 1.66
CA PRO A 142 18.55 -8.93 2.93
C PRO A 142 18.89 -7.98 4.07
N LEU A 143 17.96 -7.84 5.02
CA LEU A 143 18.23 -7.12 6.26
C LEU A 143 19.20 -7.93 7.12
N LYS A 144 20.17 -7.22 7.72
CA LYS A 144 21.19 -7.84 8.58
C LYS A 144 20.52 -8.56 9.76
N THR A 145 21.03 -9.73 10.10
CA THR A 145 20.61 -10.57 11.23
C THR A 145 19.26 -11.30 11.05
N ARG A 146 18.57 -11.14 9.92
CA ARG A 146 17.38 -11.96 9.62
C ARG A 146 17.77 -13.32 9.07
N SER A 147 16.99 -14.34 9.44
CA SER A 147 17.07 -15.69 8.89
C SER A 147 15.73 -16.05 8.26
N GLY A 148 15.75 -16.76 7.13
CA GLY A 148 14.54 -17.16 6.40
C GLY A 148 14.02 -16.12 5.39
N GLY A 149 14.80 -15.06 5.14
CA GLY A 149 14.48 -14.02 4.17
C GLY A 149 13.59 -12.91 4.71
N ASP A 150 13.33 -11.95 3.83
CA ASP A 150 12.39 -10.84 4.03
C ASP A 150 11.15 -11.06 3.17
N THR A 151 9.98 -10.68 3.68
CA THR A 151 8.71 -10.79 2.94
C THR A 151 8.53 -9.59 2.02
N PHE A 152 8.31 -9.87 0.75
CA PHE A 152 8.03 -8.89 -0.28
C PHE A 152 6.60 -9.06 -0.80
N ARG A 153 5.91 -7.93 -0.97
CA ARG A 153 4.64 -7.85 -1.68
C ARG A 153 4.84 -7.02 -2.94
N MET A 154 4.52 -7.59 -4.08
CA MET A 154 4.63 -6.96 -5.39
C MET A 154 3.24 -6.76 -5.98
N ILE A 155 2.98 -5.59 -6.54
CA ILE A 155 1.68 -5.25 -7.11
C ILE A 155 1.86 -4.75 -8.55
N ALA A 156 0.96 -5.15 -9.45
CA ALA A 156 1.01 -4.77 -10.85
C ALA A 156 0.19 -3.50 -11.12
N SER A 157 0.71 -2.60 -11.96
CA SER A 157 -0.01 -1.43 -12.48
C SER A 157 -0.75 -1.71 -13.79
N GLU A 158 -0.45 -2.82 -14.46
CA GLU A 158 -1.01 -3.21 -15.76
C GLU A 158 -1.40 -4.69 -15.74
N ASP A 159 -2.34 -5.08 -16.60
CA ASP A 159 -2.72 -6.47 -16.78
C ASP A 159 -1.58 -7.28 -17.43
N ALA A 160 -1.60 -8.59 -17.19
CA ALA A 160 -0.62 -9.55 -17.72
C ALA A 160 0.86 -9.20 -17.41
N THR A 161 1.11 -8.50 -16.30
CA THR A 161 2.46 -8.15 -15.82
C THR A 161 3.17 -9.41 -15.32
N THR A 162 4.29 -9.77 -15.96
CA THR A 162 5.14 -10.87 -15.48
C THR A 162 6.10 -10.37 -14.42
N VAL A 163 6.06 -10.99 -13.24
CA VAL A 163 7.02 -10.77 -12.15
C VAL A 163 8.10 -11.83 -12.26
N SER A 164 9.37 -11.39 -12.27
CA SER A 164 10.53 -12.29 -12.29
C SER A 164 11.46 -11.96 -11.11
N VAL A 165 12.09 -12.99 -10.56
CA VAL A 165 13.13 -12.86 -9.53
C VAL A 165 14.38 -13.55 -10.02
N ASN A 166 15.50 -12.83 -10.10
CA ASN A 166 16.77 -13.29 -10.67
C ASN A 166 16.60 -13.91 -12.08
N GLY A 167 15.74 -13.30 -12.90
CA GLY A 167 15.46 -13.73 -14.27
C GLY A 167 14.49 -14.91 -14.41
N ALA A 168 14.03 -15.51 -13.31
CA ALA A 168 13.01 -16.56 -13.32
C ALA A 168 11.62 -15.99 -13.08
N ALA A 169 10.65 -16.25 -13.98
CA ALA A 169 9.27 -15.84 -13.79
C ALA A 169 8.66 -16.57 -12.58
N VAL A 170 8.08 -15.80 -11.64
CA VAL A 170 7.45 -16.31 -10.40
C VAL A 170 5.94 -16.10 -10.37
N ALA A 171 5.43 -15.10 -11.08
CA ALA A 171 3.99 -14.84 -11.19
C ALA A 171 3.65 -14.05 -12.45
N THR A 172 2.37 -14.12 -12.87
CA THR A 172 1.76 -13.17 -13.82
C THR A 172 0.58 -12.53 -13.11
N LEU A 173 0.52 -11.22 -13.10
CA LEU A 173 -0.44 -10.43 -12.34
C LEU A 173 -1.25 -9.54 -13.28
N ASP A 174 -2.53 -9.40 -13.01
CA ASP A 174 -3.34 -8.34 -13.58
C ASP A 174 -3.26 -7.08 -12.70
N ARG A 175 -3.71 -5.95 -13.23
CA ARG A 175 -3.69 -4.66 -12.55
C ARG A 175 -4.30 -4.74 -11.14
N GLY A 176 -3.54 -4.32 -10.14
CA GLY A 176 -3.93 -4.35 -8.74
C GLY A 176 -3.88 -5.72 -8.08
N GLN A 177 -3.43 -6.77 -8.78
CA GLN A 177 -3.15 -8.06 -8.14
C GLN A 177 -1.81 -8.01 -7.41
N VAL A 178 -1.76 -8.72 -6.29
CA VAL A 178 -0.59 -8.80 -5.41
C VAL A 178 0.00 -10.20 -5.45
N HIS A 179 1.33 -10.28 -5.58
CA HIS A 179 2.10 -11.49 -5.31
C HIS A 179 2.96 -11.28 -4.06
N GLN A 180 2.91 -12.23 -3.13
CA GLN A 180 3.71 -12.21 -1.91
C GLN A 180 4.66 -13.39 -1.90
N MET A 181 5.93 -13.13 -1.56
CA MET A 181 6.92 -14.18 -1.38
C MET A 181 8.02 -13.75 -0.41
N SER A 182 8.71 -14.72 0.18
CA SER A 182 9.94 -14.47 0.94
C SER A 182 11.14 -14.55 0.00
N ILE A 183 12.06 -13.59 0.11
CA ILE A 183 13.32 -13.57 -0.64
C ILE A 183 14.47 -13.62 0.35
N ASP A 184 15.29 -14.66 0.24
CA ASP A 184 16.48 -14.84 1.06
C ASP A 184 17.72 -14.56 0.21
N GLY A 185 18.33 -13.41 0.43
CA GLY A 185 19.49 -12.96 -0.33
C GLY A 185 19.22 -11.76 -1.25
N LYS A 186 20.25 -11.37 -2.02
CA LYS A 186 20.14 -10.29 -3.01
C LYS A 186 19.39 -10.78 -4.23
N SER A 187 18.45 -9.99 -4.73
CA SER A 187 17.63 -10.34 -5.89
C SER A 187 17.31 -9.11 -6.74
N THR A 188 17.08 -9.36 -8.03
CA THR A 188 16.61 -8.37 -9.02
C THR A 188 15.33 -8.84 -9.70
#